data_c99504ce7eb97d1daad042cc0c283522
#
_entry.id   c99504ce7eb97d1daad042cc0c283522
#
_cell.length_a   1.000
_cell.length_b   1.000
_cell.length_c   1.000
_cell.angle_alpha   90.00
_cell.angle_beta   90.00
_cell.angle_gamma   90.00
#
_symmetry.space_group_name_H-M   'P 1'
#
loop_
_entity.id
_entity.type
_entity.pdbx_description
1 polymer ?
#
loop_
_entity_poly.entity_id
_entity_poly.type
_entity_poly.pdbx_seq_one_letter_code
_entity_poly.pdbx_strand_id
1 'polypeptide(L)'
;MKISDVASLAYRSVRSNKLRTGITITIIAFGIMALIGIITAIQAMNQKLTESFSTMGANGFTIRFKERNFHFGNDGGNDVKLSKKGAKKQKQSSLNKLIIEEEAELFAKNFQFPGATVGISTFSGRNNIISYQSVKSSPNVLMFGADENYLYLNGFSLYAGRNFSRQEIQSSQNICLLGYDVASKLFKLDRSLAVNHIVRINDLPYRVIGVLASRGSSFGFSRDNIIIIGYKSVEKISSNNSYTIGAKVDQINQVENAMGEAEGVFRAVRKLNTTEESNFVAERSDSVAEKAINVLGYLTAAIVVIGFITLIGSAIGLMNIMLVSVTERTKEVGLIKAIGGKSRTVRQQFLSEAILISVLGALFGIISGVLVGNLFSMLLKTGFVVPWLWVGYGIAICGTVGLLAGLYPALKAGKLNPIDALRYE
;
A
#
# COMPACT_ATOMS: atom_id res chain seq x y z
N MET A 1 29.32 24.61 -34.57
CA MET A 1 29.89 23.74 -33.50
C MET A 1 29.13 22.42 -33.49
N LYS A 2 29.84 21.33 -33.35
CA LYS A 2 29.21 19.99 -33.19
C LYS A 2 28.63 19.92 -31.75
N ILE A 3 27.59 19.10 -31.54
CA ILE A 3 26.98 18.92 -30.23
C ILE A 3 27.99 18.47 -29.16
N SER A 4 28.96 17.68 -29.56
CA SER A 4 30.08 17.24 -28.72
C SER A 4 30.93 18.38 -28.17
N ASP A 5 31.17 19.42 -28.98
CA ASP A 5 31.98 20.59 -28.58
C ASP A 5 31.20 21.46 -27.54
N VAL A 6 29.90 21.60 -27.74
CA VAL A 6 29.02 22.32 -26.81
C VAL A 6 28.95 21.60 -25.45
N ALA A 7 28.85 20.27 -25.46
CA ALA A 7 28.82 19.45 -24.24
C ALA A 7 30.18 19.53 -23.48
N SER A 8 31.33 19.52 -24.21
CA SER A 8 32.65 19.61 -23.57
C SER A 8 32.88 21.00 -22.94
N LEU A 9 32.41 22.08 -23.59
CA LEU A 9 32.46 23.42 -23.06
C LEU A 9 31.57 23.58 -21.82
N ALA A 10 30.36 23.03 -21.86
CA ALA A 10 29.46 23.03 -20.71
C ALA A 10 30.09 22.28 -19.52
N TYR A 11 30.71 21.11 -19.76
CA TYR A 11 31.40 20.36 -18.71
C TYR A 11 32.57 21.13 -18.09
N ARG A 12 33.38 21.81 -18.90
CA ARG A 12 34.49 22.68 -18.40
C ARG A 12 33.96 23.83 -17.58
N SER A 13 32.84 24.45 -18.00
CA SER A 13 32.18 25.55 -17.27
C SER A 13 31.67 25.08 -15.90
N VAL A 14 31.00 23.93 -15.83
CA VAL A 14 30.56 23.28 -14.59
C VAL A 14 31.73 23.03 -13.63
N ARG A 15 32.88 22.63 -14.15
CA ARG A 15 34.08 22.36 -13.33
C ARG A 15 34.81 23.60 -12.86
N SER A 16 34.68 24.76 -13.54
CA SER A 16 35.37 26.01 -13.17
C SER A 16 34.82 26.62 -11.88
N ASN A 17 33.50 26.54 -11.63
CA ASN A 17 32.82 27.11 -10.46
C ASN A 17 32.17 26.03 -9.58
N LYS A 18 33.02 25.17 -8.99
CA LYS A 18 32.59 23.95 -8.27
C LYS A 18 31.58 24.20 -7.15
N LEU A 19 31.76 25.24 -6.36
CA LEU A 19 30.92 25.54 -5.19
C LEU A 19 29.50 25.92 -5.63
N ARG A 20 29.33 26.80 -6.60
CA ARG A 20 28.04 27.22 -7.12
C ARG A 20 27.30 26.11 -7.80
N THR A 21 28.00 25.40 -8.69
CA THR A 21 27.43 24.25 -9.41
C THR A 21 27.06 23.13 -8.44
N GLY A 22 27.90 22.87 -7.41
CA GLY A 22 27.63 21.90 -6.38
C GLY A 22 26.36 22.20 -5.59
N ILE A 23 26.19 23.47 -5.15
CA ILE A 23 24.97 23.89 -4.45
C ILE A 23 23.73 23.69 -5.32
N THR A 24 23.81 24.08 -6.61
CA THR A 24 22.68 23.94 -7.55
C THR A 24 22.30 22.49 -7.79
N ILE A 25 23.29 21.64 -8.03
CA ILE A 25 23.09 20.19 -8.18
C ILE A 25 22.45 19.61 -6.92
N THR A 26 22.92 20.03 -5.73
CA THR A 26 22.39 19.55 -4.45
C THR A 26 20.93 19.95 -4.23
N ILE A 27 20.55 21.19 -4.56
CA ILE A 27 19.15 21.66 -4.45
C ILE A 27 18.23 20.81 -5.33
N ILE A 28 18.61 20.60 -6.59
CA ILE A 28 17.83 19.76 -7.53
C ILE A 28 17.81 18.31 -7.05
N ALA A 29 18.96 17.79 -6.60
CA ALA A 29 19.09 16.43 -6.12
C ALA A 29 18.21 16.17 -4.89
N PHE A 30 18.12 17.07 -3.92
CA PHE A 30 17.23 16.92 -2.76
C PHE A 30 15.75 16.91 -3.15
N GLY A 31 15.34 17.75 -4.10
CA GLY A 31 13.97 17.76 -4.61
C GLY A 31 13.58 16.42 -5.24
N ILE A 32 14.46 15.90 -6.11
CA ILE A 32 14.25 14.58 -6.78
C ILE A 32 14.40 13.43 -5.80
N MET A 33 15.36 13.49 -4.87
CA MET A 33 15.56 12.47 -3.85
C MET A 33 14.30 12.27 -3.01
N ALA A 34 13.67 13.34 -2.57
CA ALA A 34 12.43 13.28 -1.80
C ALA A 34 11.31 12.63 -2.63
N LEU A 35 11.10 13.09 -3.87
CA LEU A 35 10.08 12.56 -4.76
C LEU A 35 10.28 11.06 -5.05
N ILE A 36 11.45 10.67 -5.53
CA ILE A 36 11.76 9.29 -5.89
C ILE A 36 11.79 8.39 -4.64
N GLY A 37 12.32 8.88 -3.51
CA GLY A 37 12.36 8.13 -2.26
C GLY A 37 10.98 7.74 -1.75
N ILE A 38 10.03 8.69 -1.75
CA ILE A 38 8.66 8.41 -1.31
C ILE A 38 7.94 7.51 -2.33
N ILE A 39 8.12 7.71 -3.63
CA ILE A 39 7.53 6.83 -4.65
C ILE A 39 8.07 5.40 -4.52
N THR A 40 9.37 5.22 -4.26
CA THR A 40 9.99 3.90 -4.02
C THR A 40 9.36 3.23 -2.79
N ALA A 41 9.17 3.98 -1.70
CA ALA A 41 8.53 3.47 -0.49
C ALA A 41 7.06 3.05 -0.73
N ILE A 42 6.29 3.85 -1.48
CA ILE A 42 4.90 3.50 -1.85
C ILE A 42 4.87 2.26 -2.74
N GLN A 43 5.79 2.12 -3.68
CA GLN A 43 5.85 0.96 -4.55
C GLN A 43 6.21 -0.31 -3.78
N ALA A 44 7.14 -0.23 -2.82
CA ALA A 44 7.43 -1.31 -1.89
C ALA A 44 6.18 -1.69 -1.05
N MET A 45 5.43 -0.70 -0.59
CA MET A 45 4.18 -0.91 0.13
C MET A 45 3.11 -1.58 -0.73
N ASN A 46 2.92 -1.13 -1.98
CA ASN A 46 2.02 -1.77 -2.94
C ASN A 46 2.39 -3.24 -3.20
N GLN A 47 3.68 -3.51 -3.39
CA GLN A 47 4.17 -4.87 -3.58
C GLN A 47 3.87 -5.74 -2.36
N LYS A 48 4.09 -5.22 -1.14
CA LYS A 48 3.80 -5.94 0.11
C LYS A 48 2.32 -6.20 0.30
N LEU A 49 1.46 -5.23 -0.03
CA LEU A 49 0.02 -5.43 -0.03
C LEU A 49 -0.38 -6.53 -1.00
N THR A 50 0.03 -6.43 -2.27
CA THR A 50 -0.29 -7.42 -3.30
C THR A 50 0.18 -8.82 -2.90
N GLU A 51 1.41 -8.98 -2.40
CA GLU A 51 1.92 -10.25 -1.90
C GLU A 51 1.09 -10.78 -0.72
N SER A 52 0.75 -9.92 0.23
CA SER A 52 -0.02 -10.29 1.41
C SER A 52 -1.44 -10.73 1.09
N PHE A 53 -2.07 -10.14 0.08
CA PHE A 53 -3.43 -10.46 -0.31
C PHE A 53 -3.53 -11.56 -1.38
N SER A 54 -2.50 -11.77 -2.19
CA SER A 54 -2.48 -12.87 -3.17
C SER A 54 -2.61 -14.25 -2.50
N THR A 55 -2.11 -14.38 -1.27
CA THR A 55 -2.22 -15.61 -0.49
C THR A 55 -3.63 -15.85 0.07
N MET A 56 -4.49 -14.81 0.15
CA MET A 56 -5.87 -14.94 0.62
C MET A 56 -6.86 -15.43 -0.46
N GLY A 57 -6.40 -15.49 -1.73
CA GLY A 57 -7.19 -15.95 -2.88
C GLY A 57 -8.14 -14.85 -3.40
N ALA A 58 -7.83 -14.34 -4.60
CA ALA A 58 -8.66 -13.34 -5.29
C ALA A 58 -10.01 -13.88 -5.77
N ASN A 59 -10.23 -15.20 -5.68
CA ASN A 59 -11.44 -15.90 -6.11
C ASN A 59 -12.44 -16.17 -4.96
N GLY A 60 -12.29 -15.43 -3.84
CA GLY A 60 -13.18 -15.55 -2.69
C GLY A 60 -13.96 -14.27 -2.42
N PHE A 61 -15.05 -14.41 -1.67
CA PHE A 61 -15.81 -13.30 -1.10
C PHE A 61 -16.26 -13.65 0.33
N THR A 62 -16.62 -12.63 1.09
CA THR A 62 -17.09 -12.77 2.47
C THR A 62 -18.41 -12.04 2.65
N ILE A 63 -19.33 -12.66 3.41
CA ILE A 63 -20.56 -12.03 3.87
C ILE A 63 -20.40 -11.73 5.35
N ARG A 64 -20.56 -10.48 5.71
CA ARG A 64 -20.50 -10.00 7.09
C ARG A 64 -21.65 -9.04 7.39
N PHE A 65 -21.97 -8.83 8.66
CA PHE A 65 -22.99 -7.87 9.02
C PHE A 65 -22.58 -6.44 8.66
N LYS A 66 -23.55 -5.60 8.35
CA LYS A 66 -23.33 -4.21 7.98
C LYS A 66 -23.27 -3.36 9.25
N GLU A 67 -22.08 -2.89 9.58
CA GLU A 67 -21.89 -1.94 10.66
C GLU A 67 -22.53 -0.59 10.31
N ARG A 68 -23.11 0.05 11.31
CA ARG A 68 -23.55 1.44 11.17
C ARG A 68 -22.29 2.30 11.06
N ASN A 69 -22.10 3.00 9.96
CA ASN A 69 -20.98 3.92 9.80
C ASN A 69 -21.06 5.01 10.87
N PHE A 70 -20.25 4.91 11.92
CA PHE A 70 -19.92 6.03 12.77
C PHE A 70 -18.90 6.87 12.01
N HIS A 71 -19.33 7.96 11.40
CA HIS A 71 -18.41 8.99 10.94
C HIS A 71 -17.82 9.64 12.20
N PHE A 72 -16.54 9.36 12.45
CA PHE A 72 -15.71 10.15 13.37
C PHE A 72 -15.35 11.46 12.64
N GLY A 73 -16.27 12.39 12.65
CA GLY A 73 -16.10 13.74 12.11
C GLY A 73 -17.28 14.54 12.64
N ASN A 74 -16.96 15.62 13.32
CA ASN A 74 -17.90 16.57 13.87
C ASN A 74 -18.62 17.31 12.72
N ASP A 75 -19.50 16.60 12.03
CA ASP A 75 -20.49 17.17 11.13
C ASP A 75 -21.85 16.69 11.55
N GLY A 76 -22.51 17.51 12.38
CA GLY A 76 -23.91 17.38 12.75
C GLY A 76 -24.85 17.61 11.56
N GLY A 77 -24.47 17.06 10.40
CA GLY A 77 -25.29 17.00 9.20
C GLY A 77 -25.99 15.67 9.13
N ASN A 78 -27.29 15.63 9.40
CA ASN A 78 -28.16 14.66 8.80
C ASN A 78 -27.85 14.67 7.30
N ASP A 79 -27.14 13.64 6.80
CA ASP A 79 -27.07 13.39 5.37
C ASP A 79 -28.49 13.10 4.90
N VAL A 80 -29.23 14.14 4.62
CA VAL A 80 -30.45 14.09 3.84
C VAL A 80 -30.01 13.71 2.44
N LYS A 81 -29.89 12.39 2.17
CA LYS A 81 -29.78 11.91 0.82
C LYS A 81 -31.00 12.48 0.08
N LEU A 82 -30.77 13.48 -0.74
CA LEU A 82 -31.76 14.01 -1.67
C LEU A 82 -32.26 12.84 -2.52
N SER A 83 -33.40 12.27 -2.13
CA SER A 83 -34.02 11.21 -2.90
C SER A 83 -34.42 11.81 -4.25
N LYS A 84 -33.92 11.26 -5.34
CA LYS A 84 -34.39 11.60 -6.69
C LYS A 84 -35.91 11.44 -6.69
N LYS A 85 -36.64 12.47 -7.16
CA LYS A 85 -38.10 12.47 -7.30
C LYS A 85 -38.52 11.19 -8.05
N GLY A 86 -39.22 10.26 -7.37
CA GLY A 86 -39.62 8.96 -7.93
C GLY A 86 -38.90 7.72 -7.36
N ALA A 87 -37.89 7.85 -6.55
CA ALA A 87 -37.27 6.71 -5.87
C ALA A 87 -38.25 6.19 -4.79
N LYS A 88 -38.65 4.91 -4.90
CA LYS A 88 -39.43 4.23 -3.84
C LYS A 88 -38.64 4.32 -2.55
N LYS A 89 -39.25 4.85 -1.47
CA LYS A 89 -38.67 4.88 -0.12
C LYS A 89 -38.30 3.43 0.26
N GLN A 90 -37.04 3.09 0.23
CA GLN A 90 -36.56 1.82 0.77
C GLN A 90 -36.69 1.90 2.29
N LYS A 91 -37.40 0.96 2.88
CA LYS A 91 -37.46 0.82 4.32
C LYS A 91 -36.07 0.44 4.83
N GLN A 92 -35.48 1.25 5.69
CA GLN A 92 -34.21 0.89 6.31
C GLN A 92 -34.42 -0.36 7.15
N SER A 93 -33.78 -1.45 6.74
CA SER A 93 -33.71 -2.65 7.57
C SER A 93 -32.91 -2.37 8.83
N SER A 94 -33.10 -3.17 9.88
CA SER A 94 -32.35 -3.05 11.12
C SER A 94 -30.85 -3.23 10.87
N LEU A 95 -30.12 -2.11 10.72
CA LEU A 95 -28.67 -2.08 10.68
C LEU A 95 -28.11 -2.56 12.04
N ASN A 96 -26.91 -3.15 12.05
CA ASN A 96 -26.27 -3.77 13.21
C ASN A 96 -26.88 -5.09 13.69
N LYS A 97 -27.74 -5.74 12.90
CA LYS A 97 -28.15 -7.11 13.22
C LYS A 97 -26.98 -8.06 12.95
N LEU A 98 -26.38 -8.59 14.00
CA LEU A 98 -25.32 -9.59 13.90
C LEU A 98 -25.80 -10.80 13.11
N ILE A 99 -24.88 -11.47 12.43
CA ILE A 99 -25.15 -12.76 11.80
C ILE A 99 -25.02 -13.82 12.90
N ILE A 100 -26.10 -14.53 13.16
CA ILE A 100 -26.13 -15.62 14.15
C ILE A 100 -25.71 -16.94 13.51
N GLU A 101 -25.39 -17.94 14.34
CA GLU A 101 -24.89 -19.25 13.90
C GLU A 101 -25.88 -19.91 12.94
N GLU A 102 -27.17 -19.95 13.30
CA GLU A 102 -28.20 -20.59 12.51
C GLU A 102 -28.36 -19.96 11.11
N GLU A 103 -28.22 -18.64 11.01
CA GLU A 103 -28.26 -17.95 9.71
C GLU A 103 -27.06 -18.34 8.84
N ALA A 104 -25.85 -18.49 9.43
CA ALA A 104 -24.66 -18.90 8.72
C ALA A 104 -24.74 -20.38 8.26
N GLU A 105 -25.23 -21.27 9.12
CA GLU A 105 -25.44 -22.69 8.77
C GLU A 105 -26.52 -22.87 7.69
N LEU A 106 -27.64 -22.15 7.80
CA LEU A 106 -28.71 -22.19 6.79
C LEU A 106 -28.19 -21.69 5.43
N PHE A 107 -27.38 -20.65 5.45
CA PHE A 107 -26.75 -20.18 4.22
C PHE A 107 -25.82 -21.25 3.63
N ALA A 108 -24.91 -21.83 4.42
CA ALA A 108 -23.98 -22.84 3.95
C ALA A 108 -24.70 -24.09 3.38
N LYS A 109 -25.91 -24.39 3.90
CA LYS A 109 -26.73 -25.50 3.38
C LYS A 109 -27.44 -25.14 2.07
N ASN A 110 -27.92 -23.90 1.92
CA ASN A 110 -28.78 -23.48 0.82
C ASN A 110 -28.01 -22.92 -0.37
N PHE A 111 -26.78 -22.44 -0.15
CA PHE A 111 -25.94 -21.92 -1.22
C PHE A 111 -25.22 -23.06 -1.95
N GLN A 112 -25.63 -23.33 -3.19
CA GLN A 112 -25.15 -24.44 -4.00
C GLN A 112 -24.59 -23.95 -5.34
N PHE A 113 -23.65 -23.03 -5.30
CA PHE A 113 -22.99 -22.56 -6.52
C PHE A 113 -21.94 -23.58 -6.98
N PRO A 114 -21.90 -23.97 -8.29
CA PRO A 114 -20.93 -24.92 -8.81
C PRO A 114 -19.48 -24.50 -8.55
N GLY A 115 -18.67 -25.38 -7.96
CA GLY A 115 -17.26 -25.09 -7.64
C GLY A 115 -17.06 -24.12 -6.48
N ALA A 116 -18.10 -23.83 -5.69
CA ALA A 116 -17.97 -22.99 -4.51
C ALA A 116 -17.72 -23.83 -3.24
N THR A 117 -16.73 -23.39 -2.47
CA THR A 117 -16.50 -23.88 -1.10
C THR A 117 -16.92 -22.80 -0.13
N VAL A 118 -17.81 -23.13 0.83
CA VAL A 118 -18.29 -22.20 1.86
C VAL A 118 -17.67 -22.55 3.19
N GLY A 119 -17.36 -21.55 4.00
CA GLY A 119 -16.87 -21.72 5.37
C GLY A 119 -17.45 -20.68 6.30
N ILE A 120 -17.56 -21.04 7.55
CA ILE A 120 -18.11 -20.23 8.64
C ILE A 120 -16.98 -19.88 9.60
N SER A 121 -16.89 -18.61 9.95
CA SER A 121 -15.92 -18.13 10.93
C SER A 121 -16.50 -17.03 11.81
N THR A 122 -15.89 -16.82 12.96
CA THR A 122 -16.22 -15.70 13.84
C THR A 122 -14.96 -15.20 14.52
N PHE A 123 -14.91 -13.91 14.78
CA PHE A 123 -13.82 -13.28 15.54
C PHE A 123 -14.25 -13.11 16.99
N SER A 124 -13.55 -13.77 17.91
CA SER A 124 -13.92 -13.82 19.32
C SER A 124 -13.10 -12.87 20.22
N GLY A 125 -12.24 -12.03 19.63
CA GLY A 125 -11.53 -11.01 20.41
C GLY A 125 -10.01 -11.06 20.32
N ARG A 126 -9.37 -10.06 20.95
CA ARG A 126 -7.92 -9.83 20.87
C ARG A 126 -7.16 -10.10 22.18
N ASN A 127 -7.82 -10.15 23.31
CA ASN A 127 -7.14 -10.18 24.63
C ASN A 127 -7.16 -11.58 25.23
N ASN A 128 -6.72 -12.60 24.45
CA ASN A 128 -6.72 -13.96 24.93
C ASN A 128 -5.34 -14.35 25.45
N ILE A 129 -5.34 -15.03 26.58
CA ILE A 129 -4.15 -15.57 27.21
C ILE A 129 -4.15 -17.09 27.03
N ILE A 130 -3.09 -17.58 26.42
CA ILE A 130 -2.90 -19.02 26.25
C ILE A 130 -1.82 -19.48 27.21
N SER A 131 -2.09 -20.51 27.99
CA SER A 131 -1.12 -21.05 28.95
C SER A 131 -0.89 -22.54 28.74
N TYR A 132 0.35 -22.93 28.91
CA TYR A 132 0.77 -24.32 28.94
C TYR A 132 1.71 -24.52 30.12
N GLN A 133 1.33 -25.38 31.06
CA GLN A 133 2.04 -25.52 32.34
C GLN A 133 2.25 -24.18 33.06
N SER A 134 3.49 -23.79 33.29
CA SER A 134 3.87 -22.50 33.91
C SER A 134 4.08 -21.35 32.89
N VAL A 135 4.08 -21.63 31.59
CA VAL A 135 4.33 -20.64 30.54
C VAL A 135 3.02 -20.03 30.04
N LYS A 136 2.97 -18.68 29.96
CA LYS A 136 1.83 -17.93 29.43
C LYS A 136 2.23 -17.16 28.17
N SER A 137 1.31 -17.07 27.22
CA SER A 137 1.46 -16.19 26.06
C SER A 137 1.28 -14.71 26.44
N SER A 138 1.62 -13.79 25.53
CA SER A 138 1.20 -12.40 25.66
C SER A 138 -0.33 -12.29 25.61
N PRO A 139 -0.95 -11.32 26.31
CA PRO A 139 -2.42 -11.20 26.38
C PRO A 139 -3.06 -10.64 25.10
N ASN A 140 -2.35 -10.65 23.99
CA ASN A 140 -2.80 -10.07 22.71
C ASN A 140 -2.99 -11.13 21.61
N VAL A 141 -3.27 -12.37 21.97
CA VAL A 141 -3.55 -13.44 21.01
C VAL A 141 -4.93 -13.23 20.41
N LEU A 142 -5.00 -13.24 19.08
CA LEU A 142 -6.24 -13.16 18.34
C LEU A 142 -6.92 -14.53 18.33
N MET A 143 -8.20 -14.58 18.68
CA MET A 143 -8.98 -15.81 18.68
C MET A 143 -10.04 -15.79 17.59
N PHE A 144 -10.04 -16.85 16.78
CA PHE A 144 -11.04 -17.10 15.75
C PHE A 144 -11.76 -18.41 16.02
N GLY A 145 -13.07 -18.39 15.83
CA GLY A 145 -13.86 -19.59 15.67
C GLY A 145 -13.98 -19.92 14.19
N ALA A 146 -13.80 -21.17 13.80
CA ALA A 146 -13.76 -21.54 12.40
C ALA A 146 -14.29 -22.97 12.16
N ASP A 147 -14.66 -23.23 10.91
CA ASP A 147 -14.98 -24.56 10.42
C ASP A 147 -13.78 -25.24 9.75
N GLU A 148 -14.00 -26.43 9.19
CA GLU A 148 -12.98 -27.22 8.48
C GLU A 148 -12.48 -26.55 7.20
N ASN A 149 -13.28 -25.68 6.57
CA ASN A 149 -12.95 -25.01 5.31
C ASN A 149 -12.14 -23.73 5.51
N TYR A 150 -12.10 -23.21 6.73
CA TYR A 150 -11.47 -21.91 7.03
C TYR A 150 -10.01 -21.84 6.61
N LEU A 151 -9.23 -22.88 6.86
CA LEU A 151 -7.80 -22.88 6.49
C LEU A 151 -7.64 -22.76 4.98
N TYR A 152 -8.42 -23.50 4.22
CA TYR A 152 -8.40 -23.47 2.76
C TYR A 152 -8.83 -22.10 2.21
N LEU A 153 -9.92 -21.54 2.75
CA LEU A 153 -10.48 -20.27 2.32
C LEU A 153 -9.51 -19.10 2.57
N ASN A 154 -8.79 -19.15 3.68
CA ASN A 154 -7.86 -18.10 4.07
C ASN A 154 -6.39 -18.42 3.72
N GLY A 155 -6.12 -19.53 3.01
CA GLY A 155 -4.79 -19.91 2.56
C GLY A 155 -3.83 -20.25 3.71
N PHE A 156 -4.33 -20.73 4.84
CA PHE A 156 -3.48 -21.25 5.92
C PHE A 156 -2.96 -22.64 5.59
N SER A 157 -1.69 -22.88 5.85
CA SER A 157 -1.08 -24.20 5.81
C SER A 157 -0.71 -24.67 7.22
N LEU A 158 -0.63 -25.98 7.40
CA LEU A 158 -0.22 -26.59 8.67
C LEU A 158 1.28 -26.81 8.68
N TYR A 159 1.93 -26.50 9.79
CA TYR A 159 3.30 -26.88 10.10
C TYR A 159 3.37 -28.31 10.65
N ALA A 160 2.44 -28.65 11.55
CA ALA A 160 2.33 -29.99 12.15
C ALA A 160 0.88 -30.28 12.55
N GLY A 161 0.53 -31.57 12.65
CA GLY A 161 -0.80 -31.99 13.06
C GLY A 161 -1.81 -32.04 11.90
N ARG A 162 -3.07 -31.81 12.21
CA ARG A 162 -4.20 -31.90 11.27
C ARG A 162 -5.19 -30.76 11.47
N ASN A 163 -6.08 -30.58 10.49
CA ASN A 163 -7.20 -29.65 10.54
C ASN A 163 -8.37 -30.23 11.36
N PHE A 164 -9.37 -29.37 11.62
CA PHE A 164 -10.65 -29.76 12.18
C PHE A 164 -11.37 -30.78 11.28
N SER A 165 -12.10 -31.69 11.89
CA SER A 165 -13.13 -32.45 11.20
C SER A 165 -14.50 -31.85 11.46
N ARG A 166 -15.44 -32.05 10.52
CA ARG A 166 -16.80 -31.56 10.65
C ARG A 166 -17.51 -32.09 11.90
N GLN A 167 -17.25 -33.35 12.26
CA GLN A 167 -17.84 -33.97 13.47
C GLN A 167 -17.33 -33.32 14.75
N GLU A 168 -16.05 -32.99 14.85
CA GLU A 168 -15.45 -32.34 16.02
C GLU A 168 -16.05 -30.95 16.25
N ILE A 169 -16.31 -30.23 15.16
CA ILE A 169 -16.92 -28.89 15.24
C ILE A 169 -18.39 -29.02 15.67
N GLN A 170 -19.16 -29.90 15.03
CA GLN A 170 -20.56 -30.12 15.34
C GLN A 170 -20.79 -30.61 16.78
N SER A 171 -19.88 -31.40 17.34
CA SER A 171 -19.90 -31.81 18.74
C SER A 171 -19.30 -30.81 19.72
N SER A 172 -18.96 -29.59 19.26
CA SER A 172 -18.38 -28.54 20.09
C SER A 172 -17.18 -28.99 20.95
N GLN A 173 -16.31 -29.86 20.40
CA GLN A 173 -15.15 -30.36 21.12
C GLN A 173 -14.15 -29.22 21.44
N ASN A 174 -13.53 -29.32 22.61
CA ASN A 174 -12.51 -28.36 23.03
C ASN A 174 -11.17 -28.70 22.37
N ILE A 175 -11.05 -28.36 21.08
CA ILE A 175 -9.85 -28.52 20.26
C ILE A 175 -9.45 -27.20 19.65
N CYS A 176 -8.15 -27.03 19.39
CA CYS A 176 -7.62 -25.80 18.83
C CYS A 176 -6.44 -26.03 17.88
N LEU A 177 -6.23 -25.04 17.00
CA LEU A 177 -5.04 -24.89 16.19
C LEU A 177 -4.26 -23.68 16.73
N LEU A 178 -2.95 -23.85 16.95
CA LEU A 178 -2.08 -22.77 17.41
C LEU A 178 -1.41 -22.09 16.22
N GLY A 179 -1.37 -20.75 16.25
CA GLY A 179 -0.52 -20.00 15.36
C GLY A 179 0.96 -20.20 15.67
N TYR A 180 1.81 -20.01 14.68
CA TYR A 180 3.23 -20.29 14.75
C TYR A 180 3.95 -19.58 15.92
N ASP A 181 3.64 -18.29 16.15
CA ASP A 181 4.25 -17.52 17.24
C ASP A 181 3.79 -17.99 18.62
N VAL A 182 2.50 -18.36 18.74
CA VAL A 182 1.96 -18.89 20.00
C VAL A 182 2.62 -20.21 20.34
N ALA A 183 2.70 -21.12 19.38
CA ALA A 183 3.38 -22.40 19.56
C ALA A 183 4.85 -22.23 19.91
N SER A 184 5.56 -21.28 19.26
CA SER A 184 6.95 -20.98 19.51
C SER A 184 7.21 -20.47 20.95
N LYS A 185 6.30 -19.65 21.48
CA LYS A 185 6.42 -19.12 22.83
C LYS A 185 6.15 -20.16 23.92
N LEU A 186 5.16 -21.05 23.68
CA LEU A 186 4.74 -22.04 24.67
C LEU A 186 5.66 -23.28 24.69
N PHE A 187 6.13 -23.72 23.50
CA PHE A 187 6.87 -24.99 23.33
C PHE A 187 8.35 -24.81 22.94
N LYS A 188 8.89 -23.63 23.03
CA LYS A 188 10.28 -23.16 22.82
C LYS A 188 11.19 -23.92 21.84
N LEU A 189 11.40 -25.22 22.01
CA LEU A 189 12.37 -26.04 21.28
C LEU A 189 11.83 -26.72 20.03
N ASP A 190 10.61 -27.25 20.11
CA ASP A 190 9.97 -27.92 18.98
C ASP A 190 8.46 -27.67 19.00
N ARG A 191 8.00 -26.94 18.00
CA ARG A 191 6.60 -26.55 17.83
C ARG A 191 5.71 -27.75 17.52
N SER A 192 6.26 -28.82 16.93
CA SER A 192 5.53 -30.05 16.63
C SER A 192 5.06 -30.77 17.88
N LEU A 193 5.79 -30.59 19.00
CA LEU A 193 5.43 -31.14 20.31
C LEU A 193 4.13 -30.55 20.86
N ALA A 194 3.66 -29.41 20.32
CA ALA A 194 2.38 -28.85 20.74
C ALA A 194 1.20 -29.76 20.45
N VAL A 195 1.29 -30.59 19.40
CA VAL A 195 0.20 -31.47 18.95
C VAL A 195 -0.12 -32.51 20.04
N ASN A 196 -1.40 -32.72 20.27
CA ASN A 196 -1.99 -33.59 21.30
C ASN A 196 -1.78 -33.12 22.77
N HIS A 197 -1.10 -32.01 23.03
CA HIS A 197 -1.05 -31.42 24.35
C HIS A 197 -2.28 -30.56 24.66
N ILE A 198 -2.57 -30.42 25.96
CA ILE A 198 -3.69 -29.58 26.42
C ILE A 198 -3.13 -28.22 26.84
N VAL A 199 -3.63 -27.16 26.19
CA VAL A 199 -3.38 -25.77 26.52
C VAL A 199 -4.62 -25.17 27.15
N ARG A 200 -4.47 -24.12 27.96
CA ARG A 200 -5.62 -23.39 28.50
C ARG A 200 -5.79 -22.08 27.74
N ILE A 201 -6.98 -21.86 27.23
CA ILE A 201 -7.41 -20.61 26.60
C ILE A 201 -8.33 -19.91 27.59
N ASN A 202 -7.90 -18.76 28.12
CA ASN A 202 -8.67 -18.06 29.17
C ASN A 202 -9.16 -19.03 30.26
N ASP A 203 -8.25 -19.88 30.73
CA ASP A 203 -8.45 -20.93 31.76
C ASP A 203 -9.27 -22.16 31.35
N LEU A 204 -9.89 -22.20 30.17
CA LEU A 204 -10.59 -23.36 29.65
C LEU A 204 -9.60 -24.31 28.92
N PRO A 205 -9.66 -25.64 29.18
CA PRO A 205 -8.75 -26.61 28.56
C PRO A 205 -9.16 -26.90 27.10
N TYR A 206 -8.17 -26.84 26.21
CA TYR A 206 -8.31 -27.20 24.78
C TYR A 206 -7.15 -28.12 24.38
N ARG A 207 -7.45 -29.15 23.60
CA ARG A 207 -6.45 -30.02 23.00
C ARG A 207 -5.94 -29.41 21.71
N VAL A 208 -4.64 -29.28 21.57
CA VAL A 208 -4.00 -28.82 20.32
C VAL A 208 -4.02 -29.97 19.29
N ILE A 209 -4.66 -29.76 18.15
CA ILE A 209 -4.72 -30.75 17.06
C ILE A 209 -3.75 -30.43 15.92
N GLY A 210 -3.25 -29.19 15.85
CA GLY A 210 -2.27 -28.78 14.87
C GLY A 210 -1.66 -27.42 15.16
N VAL A 211 -0.58 -27.15 14.46
CA VAL A 211 0.15 -25.87 14.49
C VAL A 211 0.19 -25.32 13.07
N LEU A 212 -0.13 -24.04 12.93
CA LEU A 212 -0.10 -23.35 11.63
C LEU A 212 1.34 -23.04 11.22
N ALA A 213 1.59 -23.07 9.91
CA ALA A 213 2.85 -22.61 9.35
C ALA A 213 2.96 -21.08 9.46
N SER A 214 4.19 -20.58 9.57
CA SER A 214 4.43 -19.14 9.67
C SER A 214 4.04 -18.42 8.38
N ARG A 215 3.32 -17.32 8.52
CA ARG A 215 2.99 -16.35 7.45
C ARG A 215 3.75 -15.04 7.60
N GLY A 216 4.55 -14.92 8.65
CA GLY A 216 5.33 -13.74 8.98
C GLY A 216 4.50 -12.58 9.52
N SER A 217 5.19 -11.47 9.75
CA SER A 217 4.57 -10.22 10.19
C SER A 217 4.41 -9.26 9.00
N SER A 218 3.26 -8.61 8.91
CA SER A 218 3.01 -7.51 7.97
C SER A 218 2.66 -6.25 8.75
N PHE A 219 3.29 -5.13 8.41
CA PHE A 219 3.04 -3.82 9.04
C PHE A 219 3.13 -3.82 10.57
N GLY A 220 4.05 -4.59 11.16
CA GLY A 220 4.23 -4.66 12.60
C GLY A 220 3.22 -5.56 13.35
N PHE A 221 2.23 -6.13 12.65
CA PHE A 221 1.29 -7.10 13.19
C PHE A 221 1.71 -8.51 12.81
N SER A 222 1.92 -9.37 13.81
CA SER A 222 2.15 -10.78 13.55
C SER A 222 0.83 -11.45 13.16
N ARG A 223 0.81 -12.07 11.97
CA ARG A 223 -0.30 -12.94 11.53
C ARG A 223 -0.24 -14.31 12.18
N ASP A 224 0.84 -14.60 12.87
CA ASP A 224 1.15 -15.88 13.49
C ASP A 224 0.78 -15.92 14.98
N ASN A 225 0.37 -14.76 15.57
CA ASN A 225 -0.08 -14.65 16.96
C ASN A 225 -1.60 -14.87 17.08
N ILE A 226 -2.06 -16.01 16.58
CA ILE A 226 -3.48 -16.37 16.52
C ILE A 226 -3.73 -17.73 17.17
N ILE A 227 -4.98 -17.97 17.55
CA ILE A 227 -5.51 -19.29 17.89
C ILE A 227 -6.84 -19.49 17.17
N ILE A 228 -7.06 -20.70 16.67
CA ILE A 228 -8.31 -21.06 16.00
C ILE A 228 -8.95 -22.20 16.78
N ILE A 229 -10.24 -22.06 17.08
CA ILE A 229 -11.07 -23.09 17.73
C ILE A 229 -12.28 -23.38 16.84
N GLY A 230 -13.03 -24.44 17.10
CA GLY A 230 -14.28 -24.67 16.39
C GLY A 230 -15.29 -23.54 16.64
N TYR A 231 -15.96 -23.03 15.60
CA TYR A 231 -16.87 -21.89 15.72
C TYR A 231 -18.00 -22.12 16.75
N LYS A 232 -18.50 -23.33 16.89
CA LYS A 232 -19.48 -23.70 17.93
C LYS A 232 -18.93 -23.63 19.36
N SER A 233 -17.63 -23.80 19.53
CA SER A 233 -16.98 -23.72 20.85
C SER A 233 -16.76 -22.27 21.31
N VAL A 234 -16.90 -21.29 20.41
CA VAL A 234 -16.70 -19.86 20.72
C VAL A 234 -17.73 -19.35 21.73
N GLU A 235 -18.96 -19.84 21.68
CA GLU A 235 -20.04 -19.41 22.61
C GLU A 235 -19.71 -19.69 24.09
N LYS A 236 -18.84 -20.69 24.34
CA LYS A 236 -18.36 -20.99 25.70
C LYS A 236 -17.45 -19.90 26.27
N ILE A 237 -16.89 -19.05 25.41
CA ILE A 237 -15.91 -18.02 25.78
C ILE A 237 -16.50 -16.63 25.61
N SER A 238 -17.33 -16.41 24.59
CA SER A 238 -17.91 -15.11 24.24
C SER A 238 -19.34 -15.29 23.75
N SER A 239 -20.27 -14.49 24.27
CA SER A 239 -21.71 -14.62 23.99
C SER A 239 -22.26 -13.66 22.93
N ASN A 240 -21.46 -12.73 22.45
CA ASN A 240 -21.96 -11.70 21.51
C ASN A 240 -21.11 -11.66 20.24
N ASN A 241 -21.02 -12.76 19.52
CA ASN A 241 -20.21 -12.90 18.33
C ASN A 241 -21.07 -12.73 17.08
N SER A 242 -20.51 -12.07 16.05
CA SER A 242 -21.06 -12.11 14.71
C SER A 242 -20.30 -13.11 13.86
N TYR A 243 -21.04 -13.93 13.15
CA TYR A 243 -20.46 -14.88 12.21
C TYR A 243 -20.17 -14.21 10.87
N THR A 244 -19.12 -14.64 10.24
CA THR A 244 -18.71 -14.26 8.90
C THR A 244 -18.73 -15.51 8.02
N ILE A 245 -19.37 -15.40 6.89
CA ILE A 245 -19.43 -16.49 5.92
C ILE A 245 -18.41 -16.17 4.83
N GLY A 246 -17.44 -17.06 4.65
CA GLY A 246 -16.49 -16.99 3.53
C GLY A 246 -16.91 -17.95 2.43
N ALA A 247 -16.78 -17.55 1.19
CA ALA A 247 -16.97 -18.43 0.05
C ALA A 247 -15.82 -18.24 -0.94
N LYS A 248 -15.40 -19.33 -1.58
CA LYS A 248 -14.36 -19.33 -2.61
C LYS A 248 -14.84 -20.17 -3.78
N VAL A 249 -14.70 -19.63 -4.99
CA VAL A 249 -15.05 -20.31 -6.24
C VAL A 249 -13.78 -20.72 -6.99
N ASP A 250 -13.88 -21.74 -7.84
CA ASP A 250 -12.72 -22.24 -8.58
C ASP A 250 -12.19 -21.20 -9.59
N GLN A 251 -13.07 -20.40 -10.19
CA GLN A 251 -12.72 -19.45 -11.24
C GLN A 251 -13.00 -18.02 -10.79
N ILE A 252 -12.01 -17.13 -10.95
CA ILE A 252 -12.09 -15.73 -10.55
C ILE A 252 -13.19 -14.95 -11.29
N ASN A 253 -13.46 -15.30 -12.54
CA ASN A 253 -14.51 -14.67 -13.35
C ASN A 253 -15.94 -15.01 -12.90
N GLN A 254 -16.10 -16.02 -12.05
CA GLN A 254 -17.40 -16.42 -11.50
C GLN A 254 -17.70 -15.80 -10.13
N VAL A 255 -16.73 -15.09 -9.53
CA VAL A 255 -16.88 -14.50 -8.18
C VAL A 255 -18.07 -13.54 -8.11
N GLU A 256 -18.26 -12.69 -9.11
CA GLU A 256 -19.37 -11.73 -9.12
C GLU A 256 -20.72 -12.41 -9.23
N ASN A 257 -20.82 -13.44 -10.09
CA ASN A 257 -22.05 -14.21 -10.25
C ASN A 257 -22.37 -14.99 -8.96
N ALA A 258 -21.37 -15.64 -8.38
CA ALA A 258 -21.50 -16.36 -7.12
C ALA A 258 -21.88 -15.42 -5.96
N MET A 259 -21.32 -14.23 -5.92
CA MET A 259 -21.62 -13.22 -4.92
C MET A 259 -23.06 -12.68 -5.07
N GLY A 260 -23.53 -12.46 -6.30
CA GLY A 260 -24.91 -12.05 -6.56
C GLY A 260 -25.93 -13.12 -6.15
N GLU A 261 -25.64 -14.41 -6.44
CA GLU A 261 -26.47 -15.52 -5.97
C GLU A 261 -26.43 -15.65 -4.44
N ALA A 262 -25.25 -15.54 -3.84
CA ALA A 262 -25.07 -15.57 -2.40
C ALA A 262 -25.84 -14.45 -1.70
N GLU A 263 -25.87 -13.25 -2.27
CA GLU A 263 -26.69 -12.15 -1.75
C GLU A 263 -28.17 -12.52 -1.78
N GLY A 264 -28.66 -13.09 -2.88
CA GLY A 264 -30.05 -13.54 -3.00
C GLY A 264 -30.41 -14.61 -1.95
N VAL A 265 -29.56 -15.63 -1.81
CA VAL A 265 -29.74 -16.70 -0.80
C VAL A 265 -29.73 -16.15 0.61
N PHE A 266 -28.77 -15.26 0.94
CA PHE A 266 -28.67 -14.74 2.31
C PHE A 266 -29.79 -13.75 2.64
N ARG A 267 -30.31 -12.98 1.65
CA ARG A 267 -31.53 -12.20 1.82
C ARG A 267 -32.73 -13.06 2.18
N ALA A 268 -32.85 -14.24 1.54
CA ALA A 268 -33.92 -15.20 1.85
C ALA A 268 -33.75 -15.80 3.26
N VAL A 269 -32.52 -16.16 3.66
CA VAL A 269 -32.21 -16.64 5.03
C VAL A 269 -32.58 -15.59 6.08
N ARG A 270 -32.29 -14.31 5.82
CA ARG A 270 -32.65 -13.18 6.71
C ARG A 270 -34.09 -12.72 6.57
N LYS A 271 -34.89 -13.33 5.69
CA LYS A 271 -36.30 -12.98 5.43
C LYS A 271 -36.48 -11.49 5.09
N LEU A 272 -35.54 -10.91 4.33
CA LEU A 272 -35.60 -9.53 3.88
C LEU A 272 -36.57 -9.38 2.70
N ASN A 273 -37.42 -8.37 2.75
CA ASN A 273 -38.28 -8.04 1.61
C ASN A 273 -37.46 -7.45 0.44
N THR A 274 -38.00 -7.54 -0.78
CA THR A 274 -37.37 -6.98 -1.99
C THR A 274 -37.15 -5.47 -1.92
N THR A 275 -37.94 -4.77 -1.12
CA THR A 275 -37.87 -3.31 -0.93
C THR A 275 -36.95 -2.89 0.23
N GLU A 276 -36.47 -3.84 1.02
CA GLU A 276 -35.56 -3.58 2.14
C GLU A 276 -34.10 -3.59 1.69
N GLU A 277 -33.31 -2.67 2.19
CA GLU A 277 -31.87 -2.66 1.97
C GLU A 277 -31.21 -3.85 2.71
N SER A 278 -30.18 -4.47 2.12
CA SER A 278 -29.43 -5.54 2.76
C SER A 278 -28.76 -5.04 4.04
N ASN A 279 -29.00 -5.74 5.17
CA ASN A 279 -28.40 -5.46 6.46
C ASN A 279 -27.06 -6.24 6.67
N PHE A 280 -26.51 -6.71 5.59
CA PHE A 280 -25.20 -7.35 5.49
C PHE A 280 -24.44 -6.79 4.29
N VAL A 281 -23.17 -7.09 4.23
CA VAL A 281 -22.30 -6.71 3.12
C VAL A 281 -21.63 -7.96 2.56
N ALA A 282 -21.77 -8.16 1.26
CA ALA A 282 -20.97 -9.12 0.52
C ALA A 282 -19.78 -8.38 -0.10
N GLU A 283 -18.57 -8.72 0.27
CA GLU A 283 -17.35 -8.09 -0.24
C GLU A 283 -16.40 -9.13 -0.78
N ARG A 284 -15.75 -8.84 -1.90
CA ARG A 284 -14.67 -9.68 -2.43
C ARG A 284 -13.50 -9.68 -1.45
N SER A 285 -12.80 -10.81 -1.35
CA SER A 285 -11.65 -10.93 -0.45
C SER A 285 -10.50 -9.99 -0.81
N ASP A 286 -10.39 -9.57 -2.06
CA ASP A 286 -9.40 -8.62 -2.57
C ASP A 286 -9.82 -7.14 -2.46
N SER A 287 -11.08 -6.85 -2.13
CA SER A 287 -11.62 -5.48 -2.06
C SER A 287 -10.88 -4.59 -1.05
N VAL A 288 -10.41 -5.14 0.05
CA VAL A 288 -9.62 -4.41 1.05
C VAL A 288 -8.25 -4.02 0.49
N ALA A 289 -7.63 -4.94 -0.26
CA ALA A 289 -6.37 -4.67 -0.96
C ALA A 289 -6.56 -3.57 -2.00
N GLU A 290 -7.60 -3.68 -2.81
CA GLU A 290 -7.92 -2.71 -3.86
C GLU A 290 -8.17 -1.31 -3.26
N LYS A 291 -8.97 -1.21 -2.20
CA LYS A 291 -9.19 0.06 -1.48
C LYS A 291 -7.88 0.64 -0.93
N ALA A 292 -7.01 -0.20 -0.35
CA ALA A 292 -5.72 0.23 0.16
C ALA A 292 -4.79 0.73 -0.97
N ILE A 293 -4.73 0.01 -2.10
CA ILE A 293 -3.95 0.41 -3.28
C ILE A 293 -4.48 1.73 -3.86
N ASN A 294 -5.80 1.92 -3.91
CA ASN A 294 -6.40 3.17 -4.38
C ASN A 294 -6.03 4.35 -3.48
N VAL A 295 -6.03 4.18 -2.14
CA VAL A 295 -5.56 5.21 -1.20
C VAL A 295 -4.09 5.55 -1.45
N LEU A 296 -3.22 4.55 -1.68
CA LEU A 296 -1.82 4.78 -2.05
C LEU A 296 -1.69 5.51 -3.40
N GLY A 297 -2.61 5.27 -4.32
CA GLY A 297 -2.71 6.02 -5.58
C GLY A 297 -2.97 7.52 -5.35
N TYR A 298 -3.91 7.88 -4.48
CA TYR A 298 -4.16 9.27 -4.10
C TYR A 298 -2.96 9.91 -3.40
N LEU A 299 -2.28 9.17 -2.51
CA LEU A 299 -1.04 9.65 -1.88
C LEU A 299 0.05 9.90 -2.92
N THR A 300 0.21 9.00 -3.89
CA THR A 300 1.17 9.19 -5.00
C THR A 300 0.85 10.45 -5.79
N ALA A 301 -0.42 10.69 -6.13
CA ALA A 301 -0.81 11.91 -6.84
C ALA A 301 -0.49 13.18 -6.04
N ALA A 302 -0.76 13.20 -4.73
CA ALA A 302 -0.41 14.32 -3.86
C ALA A 302 1.10 14.58 -3.81
N ILE A 303 1.91 13.52 -3.72
CA ILE A 303 3.37 13.60 -3.69
C ILE A 303 3.92 14.13 -5.02
N VAL A 304 3.34 13.72 -6.14
CA VAL A 304 3.70 14.25 -7.46
C VAL A 304 3.45 15.76 -7.54
N VAL A 305 2.32 16.25 -7.02
CA VAL A 305 2.03 17.68 -6.96
C VAL A 305 3.07 18.43 -6.11
N ILE A 306 3.40 17.91 -4.92
CA ILE A 306 4.45 18.48 -4.05
C ILE A 306 5.80 18.46 -4.77
N GLY A 307 6.12 17.37 -5.46
CA GLY A 307 7.34 17.22 -6.26
C GLY A 307 7.42 18.28 -7.37
N PHE A 308 6.32 18.57 -8.05
CA PHE A 308 6.27 19.66 -9.05
C PHE A 308 6.55 21.03 -8.42
N ILE A 309 5.97 21.32 -7.26
CA ILE A 309 6.21 22.59 -6.54
C ILE A 309 7.70 22.73 -6.17
N THR A 310 8.32 21.65 -5.66
CA THR A 310 9.76 21.68 -5.31
C THR A 310 10.64 21.82 -6.54
N LEU A 311 10.28 21.22 -7.67
CA LEU A 311 10.99 21.36 -8.95
C LEU A 311 10.89 22.80 -9.49
N ILE A 312 9.73 23.45 -9.36
CA ILE A 312 9.57 24.89 -9.74
C ILE A 312 10.49 25.75 -8.87
N GLY A 313 10.55 25.51 -7.56
CA GLY A 313 11.48 26.20 -6.67
C GLY A 313 12.95 26.00 -7.07
N SER A 314 13.33 24.78 -7.43
CA SER A 314 14.66 24.44 -7.94
C SER A 314 14.96 25.13 -9.28
N ALA A 315 13.96 25.24 -10.17
CA ALA A 315 14.07 25.92 -11.46
C ALA A 315 14.36 27.43 -11.27
N ILE A 316 13.65 28.07 -10.34
CA ILE A 316 13.89 29.48 -10.00
C ILE A 316 15.29 29.65 -9.41
N GLY A 317 15.72 28.76 -8.54
CA GLY A 317 17.09 28.75 -8.00
C GLY A 317 18.15 28.61 -9.09
N LEU A 318 17.97 27.66 -10.02
CA LEU A 318 18.86 27.48 -11.18
C LEU A 318 18.89 28.74 -12.06
N MET A 319 17.72 29.31 -12.37
CA MET A 319 17.62 30.52 -13.18
C MET A 319 18.38 31.69 -12.55
N ASN A 320 18.24 31.93 -11.25
CA ASN A 320 18.95 33.00 -10.54
C ASN A 320 20.46 32.79 -10.56
N ILE A 321 20.93 31.58 -10.33
CA ILE A 321 22.36 31.23 -10.37
C ILE A 321 22.93 31.41 -11.78
N MET A 322 22.16 31.03 -12.80
CA MET A 322 22.56 31.22 -14.20
C MET A 322 22.61 32.71 -14.61
N LEU A 323 21.68 33.52 -14.08
CA LEU A 323 21.72 34.99 -14.32
C LEU A 323 22.98 35.63 -13.75
N VAL A 324 23.37 35.23 -12.54
CA VAL A 324 24.63 35.68 -11.92
C VAL A 324 25.84 35.20 -12.74
N SER A 325 25.81 33.94 -13.23
CA SER A 325 26.88 33.41 -14.10
C SER A 325 27.01 34.19 -15.40
N VAL A 326 25.90 34.65 -16.00
CA VAL A 326 25.94 35.51 -17.22
C VAL A 326 26.58 36.85 -16.93
N THR A 327 26.26 37.50 -15.80
CA THR A 327 26.87 38.82 -15.44
C THR A 327 28.35 38.70 -15.16
N GLU A 328 28.82 37.66 -14.44
CA GLU A 328 30.25 37.42 -14.17
C GLU A 328 31.05 37.13 -15.44
N ARG A 329 30.46 36.48 -16.44
CA ARG A 329 31.12 36.14 -17.71
C ARG A 329 30.80 37.11 -18.85
N THR A 330 30.30 38.31 -18.53
CA THR A 330 29.93 39.30 -19.53
C THR A 330 31.08 39.65 -20.46
N LYS A 331 32.31 39.84 -19.92
CA LYS A 331 33.52 40.12 -20.71
C LYS A 331 33.88 38.96 -21.68
N GLU A 332 33.79 37.68 -21.21
CA GLU A 332 34.06 36.52 -22.04
C GLU A 332 33.06 36.44 -23.21
N VAL A 333 31.76 36.65 -22.93
CA VAL A 333 30.70 36.64 -23.96
C VAL A 333 30.93 37.80 -24.95
N GLY A 334 31.33 39.00 -24.46
CA GLY A 334 31.67 40.15 -25.28
C GLY A 334 32.84 39.85 -26.23
N LEU A 335 33.89 39.20 -25.72
CA LEU A 335 35.07 38.83 -26.53
C LEU A 335 34.69 37.81 -27.62
N ILE A 336 33.92 36.76 -27.26
CA ILE A 336 33.48 35.77 -28.25
C ILE A 336 32.69 36.44 -29.37
N LYS A 337 31.84 37.39 -29.06
CA LYS A 337 31.06 38.12 -30.07
C LYS A 337 31.90 39.11 -30.88
N ALA A 338 32.86 39.76 -30.25
CA ALA A 338 33.75 40.69 -30.95
C ALA A 338 34.64 40.02 -32.03
N ILE A 339 35.03 38.73 -31.80
CA ILE A 339 35.75 37.91 -32.77
C ILE A 339 34.87 37.21 -33.78
N GLY A 340 33.56 37.57 -33.87
CA GLY A 340 32.60 37.05 -34.84
C GLY A 340 31.75 35.86 -34.39
N GLY A 341 31.72 35.53 -33.11
CA GLY A 341 30.90 34.50 -32.56
C GLY A 341 29.38 34.80 -32.64
N LYS A 342 28.57 33.85 -33.14
CA LYS A 342 27.11 34.04 -33.31
C LYS A 342 26.38 34.01 -31.96
N SER A 343 25.39 34.87 -31.78
CA SER A 343 24.50 34.89 -30.60
C SER A 343 23.83 33.54 -30.32
N ARG A 344 23.62 32.73 -31.35
CA ARG A 344 23.09 31.36 -31.24
C ARG A 344 24.04 30.44 -30.51
N THR A 345 25.33 30.56 -30.74
CA THR A 345 26.36 29.73 -30.09
C THR A 345 26.40 30.01 -28.58
N VAL A 346 26.35 31.29 -28.20
CA VAL A 346 26.32 31.72 -26.79
C VAL A 346 25.07 31.17 -26.08
N ARG A 347 23.89 31.29 -26.73
CA ARG A 347 22.63 30.73 -26.16
C ARG A 347 22.71 29.22 -25.98
N GLN A 348 23.23 28.50 -26.98
CA GLN A 348 23.38 27.04 -26.89
C GLN A 348 24.31 26.61 -25.76
N GLN A 349 25.41 27.38 -25.54
CA GLN A 349 26.34 27.09 -24.46
C GLN A 349 25.69 27.20 -23.08
N PHE A 350 25.02 28.32 -22.77
CA PHE A 350 24.35 28.50 -21.47
C PHE A 350 23.19 27.54 -21.28
N LEU A 351 22.45 27.24 -22.34
CA LEU A 351 21.35 26.29 -22.29
C LEU A 351 21.82 24.85 -22.01
N SER A 352 22.88 24.42 -22.67
CA SER A 352 23.50 23.10 -22.42
C SER A 352 24.10 22.99 -21.02
N GLU A 353 24.65 24.07 -20.46
CA GLU A 353 25.12 24.15 -19.08
C GLU A 353 23.96 23.94 -18.08
N ALA A 354 22.83 24.62 -18.29
CA ALA A 354 21.66 24.46 -17.45
C ALA A 354 21.07 23.02 -17.49
N ILE A 355 20.97 22.45 -18.69
CA ILE A 355 20.51 21.06 -18.87
C ILE A 355 21.46 20.08 -18.19
N LEU A 356 22.76 20.26 -18.36
CA LEU A 356 23.78 19.38 -17.76
C LEU A 356 23.70 19.40 -16.23
N ILE A 357 23.57 20.58 -15.62
CA ILE A 357 23.41 20.74 -14.16
C ILE A 357 22.12 20.05 -13.68
N SER A 358 21.00 20.22 -14.39
CA SER A 358 19.73 19.60 -14.05
C SER A 358 19.76 18.09 -14.16
N VAL A 359 20.37 17.55 -15.22
CA VAL A 359 20.49 16.08 -15.41
C VAL A 359 21.42 15.47 -14.36
N LEU A 360 22.53 16.13 -14.02
CA LEU A 360 23.41 15.68 -12.94
C LEU A 360 22.67 15.70 -11.60
N GLY A 361 21.93 16.76 -11.30
CA GLY A 361 21.07 16.83 -10.11
C GLY A 361 20.04 15.70 -10.06
N ALA A 362 19.39 15.42 -11.20
CA ALA A 362 18.46 14.31 -11.31
C ALA A 362 19.12 12.96 -11.05
N LEU A 363 20.29 12.67 -11.64
CA LEU A 363 20.99 11.41 -11.44
C LEU A 363 21.37 11.21 -9.96
N PHE A 364 21.97 12.21 -9.32
CA PHE A 364 22.30 12.11 -7.90
C PHE A 364 21.04 12.01 -7.03
N GLY A 365 19.98 12.74 -7.35
CA GLY A 365 18.70 12.69 -6.65
C GLY A 365 18.01 11.36 -6.78
N ILE A 366 18.01 10.75 -7.98
CA ILE A 366 17.42 9.44 -8.23
C ILE A 366 18.18 8.35 -7.48
N ILE A 367 19.52 8.34 -7.57
CA ILE A 367 20.33 7.33 -6.87
C ILE A 367 20.09 7.40 -5.36
N SER A 368 20.22 8.59 -4.78
CA SER A 368 19.98 8.78 -3.34
C SER A 368 18.52 8.52 -2.94
N GLY A 369 17.55 8.90 -3.78
CA GLY A 369 16.13 8.64 -3.56
C GLY A 369 15.79 7.15 -3.55
N VAL A 370 16.32 6.40 -4.52
CA VAL A 370 16.15 4.94 -4.54
C VAL A 370 16.80 4.30 -3.31
N LEU A 371 17.99 4.74 -2.90
CA LEU A 371 18.64 4.20 -1.70
C LEU A 371 17.83 4.49 -0.44
N VAL A 372 17.40 5.74 -0.23
CA VAL A 372 16.57 6.13 0.93
C VAL A 372 15.22 5.41 0.93
N GLY A 373 14.56 5.31 -0.23
CA GLY A 373 13.29 4.58 -0.37
C GLY A 373 13.43 3.09 -0.05
N ASN A 374 14.57 2.47 -0.41
CA ASN A 374 14.85 1.06 -0.10
C ASN A 374 15.17 0.79 1.38
N LEU A 375 15.54 1.80 2.17
CA LEU A 375 15.57 1.63 3.64
C LEU A 375 14.17 1.28 4.17
N PHE A 376 13.11 1.89 3.61
CA PHE A 376 11.72 1.56 3.93
C PHE A 376 11.35 0.16 3.44
N SER A 377 11.77 -0.22 2.23
CA SER A 377 11.58 -1.55 1.67
C SER A 377 12.19 -2.65 2.55
N MET A 378 13.37 -2.38 3.13
CA MET A 378 14.05 -3.28 4.05
C MET A 378 13.23 -3.49 5.35
N LEU A 379 12.63 -2.42 5.90
CA LEU A 379 11.73 -2.52 7.05
C LEU A 379 10.48 -3.36 6.74
N LEU A 380 9.94 -3.27 5.53
CA LEU A 380 8.79 -4.04 5.06
C LEU A 380 9.13 -5.46 4.61
N LYS A 381 10.43 -5.82 4.51
CA LYS A 381 10.93 -7.10 3.99
C LYS A 381 10.41 -7.42 2.58
N THR A 382 10.34 -6.41 1.71
CA THR A 382 9.84 -6.56 0.33
C THR A 382 10.94 -6.76 -0.71
N GLY A 383 12.22 -6.71 -0.29
CA GLY A 383 13.36 -6.76 -1.22
C GLY A 383 13.69 -5.39 -1.81
N PHE A 384 14.61 -5.36 -2.77
CA PHE A 384 15.07 -4.13 -3.40
C PHE A 384 14.12 -3.72 -4.54
N VAL A 385 13.56 -2.51 -4.45
CA VAL A 385 12.57 -1.98 -5.40
C VAL A 385 13.14 -0.79 -6.14
N VAL A 386 13.03 -0.78 -7.47
CA VAL A 386 13.40 0.37 -8.31
C VAL A 386 12.20 0.80 -9.15
N PRO A 387 11.71 2.03 -9.00
CA PRO A 387 10.57 2.54 -9.76
C PRO A 387 11.00 3.01 -11.16
N TRP A 388 11.32 2.09 -12.07
CA TRP A 388 11.91 2.40 -13.39
C TRP A 388 11.14 3.44 -14.21
N LEU A 389 9.82 3.39 -14.21
CA LEU A 389 8.98 4.37 -14.89
C LEU A 389 9.19 5.79 -14.33
N TRP A 390 9.26 5.91 -13.00
CA TRP A 390 9.47 7.20 -12.34
C TRP A 390 10.90 7.71 -12.48
N VAL A 391 11.87 6.82 -12.58
CA VAL A 391 13.26 7.15 -12.93
C VAL A 391 13.30 7.80 -14.32
N GLY A 392 12.64 7.19 -15.31
CA GLY A 392 12.53 7.76 -16.65
C GLY A 392 11.83 9.13 -16.67
N TYR A 393 10.70 9.25 -15.99
CA TYR A 393 9.98 10.53 -15.85
C TYR A 393 10.83 11.57 -15.12
N GLY A 394 11.55 11.20 -14.06
CA GLY A 394 12.41 12.10 -13.30
C GLY A 394 13.49 12.73 -14.16
N ILE A 395 14.19 11.94 -14.99
CA ILE A 395 15.21 12.43 -15.91
C ILE A 395 14.59 13.36 -16.97
N ALA A 396 13.49 12.96 -17.58
CA ALA A 396 12.81 13.74 -18.61
C ALA A 396 12.31 15.11 -18.07
N ILE A 397 11.64 15.09 -16.92
CA ILE A 397 11.12 16.29 -16.27
C ILE A 397 12.28 17.22 -15.87
N CYS A 398 13.35 16.71 -15.27
CA CYS A 398 14.50 17.53 -14.92
C CYS A 398 15.20 18.14 -16.13
N GLY A 399 15.31 17.39 -17.23
CA GLY A 399 15.83 17.91 -18.48
C GLY A 399 14.98 19.07 -19.02
N THR A 400 13.65 18.94 -18.99
CA THR A 400 12.72 20.02 -19.42
C THR A 400 12.77 21.20 -18.46
N VAL A 401 12.83 21.00 -17.14
CA VAL A 401 12.97 22.04 -16.14
C VAL A 401 14.29 22.80 -16.34
N GLY A 402 15.40 22.09 -16.57
CA GLY A 402 16.70 22.71 -16.85
C GLY A 402 16.68 23.56 -18.12
N LEU A 403 16.00 23.08 -19.17
CA LEU A 403 15.80 23.81 -20.41
C LEU A 403 15.01 25.10 -20.17
N LEU A 404 13.88 25.02 -19.49
CA LEU A 404 13.02 26.19 -19.20
C LEU A 404 13.71 27.19 -18.29
N ALA A 405 14.34 26.73 -17.21
CA ALA A 405 15.06 27.59 -16.26
C ALA A 405 16.29 28.25 -16.90
N GLY A 406 16.99 27.57 -17.81
CA GLY A 406 18.14 28.10 -18.53
C GLY A 406 17.79 28.98 -19.71
N LEU A 407 16.53 28.96 -20.20
CA LEU A 407 16.15 29.70 -21.41
C LEU A 407 16.26 31.20 -21.26
N TYR A 408 15.74 31.80 -20.18
CA TYR A 408 15.79 33.23 -19.94
C TYR A 408 17.23 33.74 -19.78
N PRO A 409 18.10 33.17 -18.93
CA PRO A 409 19.52 33.56 -18.84
C PRO A 409 20.27 33.42 -20.17
N ALA A 410 20.04 32.32 -20.90
CA ALA A 410 20.69 32.11 -22.20
C ALA A 410 20.26 33.16 -23.25
N LEU A 411 18.99 33.55 -23.27
CA LEU A 411 18.51 34.61 -24.14
C LEU A 411 19.15 35.99 -23.78
N LYS A 412 19.26 36.27 -22.47
CA LYS A 412 19.89 37.49 -21.98
C LYS A 412 21.37 37.55 -22.38
N ALA A 413 22.14 36.44 -22.19
CA ALA A 413 23.51 36.34 -22.62
C ALA A 413 23.66 36.52 -24.16
N GLY A 414 22.75 35.92 -24.92
CA GLY A 414 22.75 36.05 -26.39
C GLY A 414 22.42 37.47 -26.90
N LYS A 415 21.79 38.33 -26.10
CA LYS A 415 21.48 39.74 -26.49
C LYS A 415 22.53 40.75 -26.08
N LEU A 416 23.55 40.39 -25.30
CA LEU A 416 24.61 41.29 -24.88
C LEU A 416 25.31 41.96 -26.10
N ASN A 417 25.45 43.29 -26.05
CA ASN A 417 26.22 44.01 -27.07
C ASN A 417 27.73 43.87 -26.78
N PRO A 418 28.56 43.48 -27.76
CA PRO A 418 30.00 43.30 -27.52
C PRO A 418 30.69 44.56 -27.01
N ILE A 419 30.28 45.75 -27.45
CA ILE A 419 30.87 47.04 -27.02
C ILE A 419 30.62 47.29 -25.55
N ASP A 420 29.36 47.12 -25.10
CA ASP A 420 28.97 47.35 -23.72
C ASP A 420 29.57 46.28 -22.79
N ALA A 421 29.66 45.02 -23.30
CA ALA A 421 30.19 43.89 -22.55
C ALA A 421 31.71 44.02 -22.27
N LEU A 422 32.47 44.61 -23.19
CA LEU A 422 33.92 44.85 -23.02
C LEU A 422 34.21 46.05 -22.14
N ARG A 423 33.26 47.00 -22.03
CA ARG A 423 33.37 48.24 -21.21
C ARG A 423 32.91 48.02 -19.77
N TYR A 424 32.29 46.88 -19.47
CA TYR A 424 31.79 46.55 -18.14
C TYR A 424 32.97 46.34 -17.18
N GLU A 425 33.04 47.16 -16.12
CA GLU A 425 33.98 47.00 -15.01
C GLU A 425 33.47 46.01 -13.97
#